data_a04a85eef6d37f371b6305632e4a65ee
#
_entry.id   a04a85eef6d37f371b6305632e4a65ee
#
_cell.length_a   1.000
_cell.length_b   1.000
_cell.length_c   1.000
_cell.angle_alpha   90.00
_cell.angle_beta   90.00
_cell.angle_gamma   90.00
#
_symmetry.space_group_name_H-M   'P 1'
#
loop_
_entity.id
_entity.type
_entity.pdbx_description
1 polymer ?
#
loop_
_entity_poly.entity_id
_entity_poly.type
_entity_poly.pdbx_seq_one_letter_code
_entity_poly.pdbx_strand_id
1 'polypeptide(L)'
;MSGVVPQPPIREMLVDGSGHASLPWRDYFNKDWRGDSGTPWTPVWTNFSHSMTVTAKYYRISQYLCYFNIVIVPVTHTTTSGHSSYATFPLRILASSGFNVAISDRSIGTGISQSSPDRLILPHWTNETQTITLSGVLEAT
;
A
#
# COMPACT_ATOMS: atom_id res chain seq x y z
N MET A 1 0.61 -10.10 12.85
CA MET A 1 -0.65 -9.40 13.12
C MET A 1 -0.57 -8.01 12.50
N SER A 2 -1.53 -7.65 11.72
CA SER A 2 -1.56 -6.28 11.21
C SER A 2 -1.72 -5.31 12.38
N GLY A 3 -1.08 -4.20 12.31
CA GLY A 3 -1.15 -3.20 13.35
C GLY A 3 -2.56 -2.65 13.52
N VAL A 4 -3.00 -2.51 14.76
CA VAL A 4 -4.17 -1.70 15.08
C VAL A 4 -3.71 -0.24 15.05
N VAL A 5 -4.42 0.59 14.30
CA VAL A 5 -4.12 2.02 14.24
C VAL A 5 -4.34 2.62 15.64
N PRO A 6 -3.32 3.22 16.27
CA PRO A 6 -3.49 3.82 17.58
C PRO A 6 -4.52 4.94 17.57
N GLN A 7 -5.29 5.05 18.64
CA GLN A 7 -6.28 6.10 18.80
C GLN A 7 -5.67 7.25 19.63
N PRO A 8 -5.88 8.52 19.24
CA PRO A 8 -5.42 9.63 20.04
C PRO A 8 -6.16 9.70 21.39
N PRO A 9 -5.51 10.09 22.48
CA PRO A 9 -6.13 10.20 23.79
C PRO A 9 -6.92 11.50 23.91
N ILE A 10 -8.10 11.55 23.29
CA ILE A 10 -8.91 12.77 23.13
C ILE A 10 -9.47 13.34 24.42
N ARG A 11 -9.46 12.59 25.52
CA ARG A 11 -9.96 13.03 26.83
C ARG A 11 -8.85 13.50 27.76
N GLU A 12 -7.60 13.41 27.32
CA GLU A 12 -6.45 13.77 28.13
C GLU A 12 -5.89 15.12 27.72
N MET A 13 -5.34 15.83 28.67
CA MET A 13 -4.65 17.10 28.39
C MET A 13 -3.41 16.81 27.55
N LEU A 14 -3.20 17.60 26.49
CA LEU A 14 -2.01 17.49 25.66
C LEU A 14 -0.74 17.81 26.43
N VAL A 15 -0.79 18.84 27.30
CA VAL A 15 0.35 19.33 28.08
C VAL A 15 0.02 19.21 29.56
N ASP A 16 0.95 18.66 30.34
CA ASP A 16 0.82 18.58 31.80
C ASP A 16 1.18 19.92 32.49
N GLY A 17 1.07 19.97 33.81
CA GLY A 17 1.34 21.18 34.57
C GLY A 17 2.79 21.68 34.53
N SER A 18 3.73 20.85 34.03
CA SER A 18 5.15 21.23 33.91
C SER A 18 5.52 21.65 32.49
N GLY A 19 4.58 21.74 31.57
CA GLY A 19 4.81 22.17 30.21
C GLY A 19 5.24 21.04 29.28
N HIS A 20 5.23 19.78 29.73
CA HIS A 20 5.54 18.61 28.88
C HIS A 20 4.25 17.96 28.40
N ALA A 21 4.34 17.25 27.29
CA ALA A 21 3.23 16.43 26.83
C ALA A 21 2.83 15.42 27.92
N SER A 22 1.54 15.28 28.18
CA SER A 22 1.04 14.31 29.17
C SER A 22 1.41 12.88 28.73
N LEU A 23 1.45 11.93 29.69
CA LEU A 23 1.84 10.54 29.39
C LEU A 23 1.02 9.92 28.26
N PRO A 24 -0.35 10.02 28.26
CA PRO A 24 -1.12 9.45 27.17
C PRO A 24 -0.75 10.00 25.79
N TRP A 25 -0.49 11.31 25.70
CA TRP A 25 -0.07 11.93 24.44
C TRP A 25 1.37 11.57 24.06
N ARG A 26 2.28 11.48 25.03
CA ARG A 26 3.65 10.99 24.76
C ARG A 26 3.63 9.57 24.22
N ASP A 27 2.84 8.70 24.82
CA ASP A 27 2.72 7.32 24.35
C ASP A 27 2.14 7.27 22.94
N TYR A 28 1.15 8.10 22.65
CA TYR A 28 0.56 8.19 21.32
C TYR A 28 1.59 8.67 20.29
N PHE A 29 2.33 9.75 20.56
CA PHE A 29 3.33 10.28 19.63
C PHE A 29 4.54 9.37 19.47
N ASN A 30 4.87 8.60 20.48
CA ASN A 30 5.98 7.66 20.43
C ASN A 30 5.60 6.31 19.80
N LYS A 31 4.32 6.09 19.53
CA LYS A 31 3.92 4.88 18.81
C LYS A 31 4.49 4.88 17.41
N ASP A 32 5.17 3.79 17.09
CA ASP A 32 5.68 3.60 15.74
C ASP A 32 4.57 3.08 14.85
N TRP A 33 3.97 3.96 14.07
CA TRP A 33 2.98 3.59 13.08
C TRP A 33 3.55 2.60 12.04
N ARG A 34 4.88 2.62 11.85
CA ARG A 34 5.60 1.70 10.98
C ARG A 34 5.91 0.37 11.65
N GLY A 35 5.61 0.21 12.94
CA GLY A 35 5.71 -1.05 13.65
C GLY A 35 4.75 -2.13 13.16
N ASP A 36 3.85 -1.79 12.26
CA ASP A 36 3.07 -2.75 11.51
C ASP A 36 4.02 -3.58 10.63
N SER A 37 4.06 -4.88 10.85
CA SER A 37 4.88 -5.79 10.06
C SER A 37 4.36 -6.02 8.65
N GLY A 38 3.24 -5.40 8.32
CA GLY A 38 2.56 -5.57 7.05
C GLY A 38 1.56 -6.72 7.06
N THR A 39 0.41 -6.49 6.46
CA THR A 39 -0.61 -7.51 6.26
C THR A 39 -0.47 -8.07 4.86
N PRO A 40 -0.16 -9.36 4.71
CA PRO A 40 -0.07 -9.96 3.39
C PRO A 40 -1.46 -10.16 2.78
N TRP A 41 -1.53 -10.05 1.45
CA TRP A 41 -2.72 -10.49 0.72
C TRP A 41 -2.29 -11.13 -0.60
N THR A 42 -3.23 -11.84 -1.22
CA THR A 42 -3.02 -12.45 -2.54
C THR A 42 -3.84 -11.67 -3.55
N PRO A 43 -3.22 -10.83 -4.38
CA PRO A 43 -3.93 -10.12 -5.44
C PRO A 43 -4.55 -11.08 -6.45
N VAL A 44 -5.75 -10.77 -6.89
CA VAL A 44 -6.36 -11.44 -8.05
C VAL A 44 -6.17 -10.53 -9.25
N TRP A 45 -5.51 -11.05 -10.26
CA TRP A 45 -5.12 -10.30 -11.44
C TRP A 45 -6.14 -10.48 -12.57
N THR A 46 -6.37 -9.43 -13.32
CA THR A 46 -7.24 -9.43 -14.49
C THR A 46 -6.48 -8.87 -15.69
N ASN A 47 -6.57 -9.50 -16.83
CA ASN A 47 -5.88 -9.13 -18.08
C ASN A 47 -4.37 -8.93 -17.88
N PHE A 48 -3.78 -9.84 -17.15
CA PHE A 48 -2.36 -9.85 -16.85
C PHE A 48 -1.79 -11.21 -17.26
N SER A 49 -1.03 -11.21 -18.33
CA SER A 49 -0.36 -12.44 -18.82
C SER A 49 0.90 -12.67 -18.01
N HIS A 50 0.93 -13.76 -17.26
CA HIS A 50 1.99 -13.96 -16.28
C HIS A 50 2.31 -15.43 -16.03
N SER A 51 3.57 -15.65 -15.70
CA SER A 51 4.07 -16.77 -14.91
C SER A 51 5.01 -16.15 -13.89
N MET A 52 4.59 -16.07 -12.63
CA MET A 52 5.28 -15.21 -11.65
C MET A 52 5.07 -15.65 -10.22
N THR A 53 5.97 -15.19 -9.35
CA THR A 53 5.80 -15.22 -7.89
C THR A 53 5.46 -13.82 -7.40
N VAL A 54 4.44 -13.68 -6.58
CA VAL A 54 3.97 -12.39 -6.07
C VAL A 54 4.04 -12.37 -4.55
N THR A 55 4.61 -11.30 -4.01
CA THR A 55 4.54 -10.96 -2.60
C THR A 55 3.86 -9.60 -2.47
N ALA A 56 2.74 -9.55 -1.76
CA ALA A 56 1.98 -8.32 -1.57
C ALA A 56 1.70 -8.10 -0.10
N LYS A 57 1.98 -6.88 0.36
CA LYS A 57 1.71 -6.46 1.74
C LYS A 57 1.21 -5.02 1.76
N TYR A 58 0.35 -4.72 2.72
CA TYR A 58 -0.01 -3.35 3.02
C TYR A 58 0.27 -3.03 4.49
N TYR A 59 0.52 -1.75 4.77
CA TYR A 59 0.89 -1.22 6.07
C TYR A 59 0.01 -0.03 6.39
N ARG A 60 -0.61 -0.03 7.55
CA ARG A 60 -1.37 1.12 8.01
C ARG A 60 -0.44 2.22 8.47
N ILE A 61 -0.58 3.41 7.88
CA ILE A 61 0.12 4.61 8.31
C ILE A 61 -0.75 5.37 9.32
N SER A 62 -2.05 5.44 9.06
CA SER A 62 -3.03 6.08 9.92
C SER A 62 -4.40 5.42 9.70
N GLN A 63 -5.44 5.96 10.30
CA GLN A 63 -6.79 5.44 10.18
C GLN A 63 -7.27 5.38 8.71
N TYR A 64 -6.84 6.34 7.88
CA TYR A 64 -7.30 6.46 6.50
C TYR A 64 -6.17 6.38 5.47
N LEU A 65 -4.94 6.17 5.89
CA LEU A 65 -3.80 6.05 5.00
C LEU A 65 -3.17 4.69 5.11
N CYS A 66 -2.80 4.15 3.97
CA CYS A 66 -2.18 2.84 3.83
C CYS A 66 -1.05 2.92 2.80
N TYR A 67 0.10 2.35 3.14
CA TYR A 67 1.16 2.09 2.18
C TYR A 67 1.04 0.65 1.71
N PHE A 68 1.19 0.41 0.42
CA PHE A 68 1.26 -0.95 -0.10
C PHE A 68 2.54 -1.17 -0.87
N ASN A 69 2.95 -2.43 -0.93
CA ASN A 69 4.08 -2.88 -1.72
C ASN A 69 3.75 -4.24 -2.33
N ILE A 70 3.89 -4.34 -3.64
CA ILE A 70 3.74 -5.60 -4.37
C ILE A 70 5.03 -5.85 -5.12
N VAL A 71 5.63 -7.01 -4.88
CA VAL A 71 6.83 -7.46 -5.59
C VAL A 71 6.45 -8.61 -6.50
N ILE A 72 6.66 -8.43 -7.79
CA ILE A 72 6.39 -9.43 -8.81
C ILE A 72 7.73 -9.94 -9.35
N VAL A 73 7.99 -11.22 -9.15
CA VAL A 73 9.18 -11.88 -9.69
C VAL A 73 8.74 -12.76 -10.86
N PRO A 74 8.97 -12.34 -12.11
CA PRO A 74 8.61 -13.15 -13.25
C PRO A 74 9.40 -14.47 -13.27
N VAL A 75 8.72 -15.57 -13.61
CA VAL A 75 9.40 -16.84 -13.89
C VAL A 75 10.05 -16.77 -15.27
N THR A 76 9.30 -16.27 -16.24
CA THR A 76 9.79 -16.00 -17.59
C THR A 76 9.64 -14.51 -17.93
N HIS A 77 8.41 -14.06 -18.12
CA HIS A 77 8.11 -12.67 -18.40
C HIS A 77 6.66 -12.35 -17.99
N THR A 78 6.35 -11.07 -17.92
CA THR A 78 4.99 -10.57 -17.66
C THR A 78 4.61 -9.50 -18.66
N THR A 79 3.32 -9.42 -18.97
CA THR A 79 2.75 -8.41 -19.88
C THR A 79 1.42 -7.92 -19.34
N THR A 80 1.20 -6.62 -19.40
CA THR A 80 -0.09 -6.00 -19.08
C THR A 80 -0.78 -5.46 -20.32
N SER A 81 -2.10 -5.30 -20.22
CA SER A 81 -2.92 -4.72 -21.30
C SER A 81 -3.26 -3.24 -21.03
N GLY A 82 -2.45 -2.54 -20.27
CA GLY A 82 -2.68 -1.15 -19.92
C GLY A 82 -3.87 -0.98 -18.98
N HIS A 83 -4.75 -0.03 -19.26
CA HIS A 83 -5.87 0.33 -18.36
C HIS A 83 -6.85 -0.80 -18.06
N SER A 84 -6.86 -1.87 -18.82
CA SER A 84 -7.71 -3.03 -18.57
C SER A 84 -7.06 -4.07 -17.67
N SER A 85 -5.80 -3.91 -17.31
CA SER A 85 -5.08 -4.82 -16.39
C SER A 85 -5.15 -4.26 -14.98
N TYR A 86 -5.58 -5.08 -14.04
CA TYR A 86 -5.66 -4.63 -12.65
C TYR A 86 -5.51 -5.79 -11.66
N ALA A 87 -5.22 -5.42 -10.42
CA ALA A 87 -5.19 -6.32 -9.28
C ALA A 87 -6.21 -5.89 -8.24
N THR A 88 -6.76 -6.84 -7.49
CA THR A 88 -7.64 -6.53 -6.38
C THR A 88 -6.86 -5.94 -5.21
N PHE A 89 -7.49 -5.04 -4.45
CA PHE A 89 -6.94 -4.49 -3.21
C PHE A 89 -7.81 -4.90 -2.03
N PRO A 90 -7.23 -5.29 -0.88
CA PRO A 90 -8.00 -5.90 0.22
C PRO A 90 -8.77 -4.91 1.09
N LEU A 91 -8.49 -3.61 0.99
CA LEU A 91 -9.17 -2.58 1.75
C LEU A 91 -10.07 -1.75 0.83
N ARG A 92 -11.02 -1.06 1.46
CA ARG A 92 -11.87 -0.11 0.73
C ARG A 92 -11.05 1.13 0.38
N ILE A 93 -10.90 1.40 -0.90
CA ILE A 93 -10.22 2.59 -1.41
C ILE A 93 -11.18 3.77 -1.36
N LEU A 94 -10.78 4.85 -0.71
CA LEU A 94 -11.62 6.02 -0.51
C LEU A 94 -11.48 7.05 -1.62
N ALA A 95 -10.27 7.17 -2.19
CA ALA A 95 -9.99 8.11 -3.26
C ALA A 95 -8.97 7.53 -4.23
N SER A 96 -9.15 7.83 -5.51
CA SER A 96 -8.18 7.43 -6.53
C SER A 96 -6.87 8.20 -6.36
N SER A 97 -5.76 7.50 -6.51
CA SER A 97 -4.43 8.10 -6.48
C SER A 97 -3.47 7.31 -7.37
N GLY A 98 -2.38 7.95 -7.76
CA GLY A 98 -1.33 7.29 -8.53
C GLY A 98 -0.41 6.48 -7.64
N PHE A 99 0.14 5.40 -8.19
CA PHE A 99 1.21 4.65 -7.53
C PHE A 99 2.31 4.36 -8.53
N ASN A 100 3.52 4.12 -8.02
CA ASN A 100 4.69 3.90 -8.84
C ASN A 100 4.84 2.42 -9.21
N VAL A 101 5.24 2.18 -10.45
CA VAL A 101 5.66 0.87 -10.95
C VAL A 101 7.10 0.97 -11.42
N ALA A 102 7.97 0.18 -10.84
CA ALA A 102 9.40 0.28 -11.07
C ALA A 102 10.03 -1.08 -11.36
N ILE A 103 11.07 -1.06 -12.17
CA ILE A 103 11.97 -2.18 -12.39
C ILE A 103 13.33 -1.77 -11.89
N SER A 104 13.88 -2.52 -10.93
CA SER A 104 15.16 -2.16 -10.29
C SER A 104 15.12 -0.72 -9.76
N ASP A 105 15.86 0.20 -10.36
CA ASP A 105 16.02 1.59 -9.93
C ASP A 105 15.30 2.60 -10.85
N ARG A 106 14.52 2.13 -11.84
CA ARG A 106 13.82 3.01 -12.77
C ARG A 106 12.31 2.79 -12.76
N SER A 107 11.55 3.87 -12.87
CA SER A 107 10.11 3.79 -13.06
C SER A 107 9.77 3.37 -14.49
N ILE A 108 8.82 2.47 -14.64
CA ILE A 108 8.30 2.05 -15.95
C ILE A 108 6.88 2.54 -16.21
N GLY A 109 6.29 3.18 -15.21
CA GLY A 109 4.95 3.73 -15.37
C GLY A 109 4.31 4.08 -14.04
N THR A 110 3.11 4.61 -14.15
CA THR A 110 2.27 4.97 -13.01
C THR A 110 0.96 4.22 -13.12
N GLY A 111 0.59 3.52 -12.05
CA GLY A 111 -0.73 2.92 -11.93
C GLY A 111 -1.70 3.86 -11.22
N ILE A 112 -2.97 3.48 -11.18
CA ILE A 112 -4.02 4.27 -10.56
C ILE A 112 -4.84 3.36 -9.65
N SER A 113 -5.02 3.74 -8.39
CA SER A 113 -5.96 3.08 -7.51
C SER A 113 -7.39 3.52 -7.83
N GLN A 114 -8.33 2.62 -7.74
CA GLN A 114 -9.73 2.89 -8.05
C GLN A 114 -10.63 2.33 -6.95
N SER A 115 -11.66 3.09 -6.60
CA SER A 115 -12.72 2.63 -5.69
C SER A 115 -13.91 2.07 -6.47
N SER A 116 -14.66 1.15 -5.83
CA SER A 116 -15.93 0.62 -6.33
C SER A 116 -15.88 0.09 -7.78
N PRO A 117 -15.15 -1.00 -8.05
CA PRO A 117 -14.47 -1.91 -7.13
C PRO A 117 -13.08 -1.43 -6.71
N ASP A 118 -12.64 -1.92 -5.55
CA ASP A 118 -11.33 -1.57 -4.99
C ASP A 118 -10.24 -2.34 -5.72
N ARG A 119 -9.50 -1.64 -6.56
CA ARG A 119 -8.48 -2.27 -7.41
C ARG A 119 -7.35 -1.31 -7.76
N LEU A 120 -6.23 -1.91 -8.14
CA LEU A 120 -5.04 -1.21 -8.61
C LEU A 120 -4.93 -1.42 -10.12
N ILE A 121 -5.09 -0.36 -10.89
CA ILE A 121 -5.00 -0.40 -12.36
C ILE A 121 -3.56 -0.23 -12.75
N LEU A 122 -3.07 -1.14 -13.59
CA LEU A 122 -1.66 -1.22 -13.97
C LEU A 122 -1.38 -0.38 -15.22
N PRO A 123 -0.17 0.19 -15.33
CA PRO A 123 0.30 0.73 -16.59
C PRO A 123 0.63 -0.39 -17.57
N HIS A 124 0.84 -0.03 -18.83
CA HIS A 124 1.22 -1.00 -19.85
C HIS A 124 2.71 -1.31 -19.81
N TRP A 125 3.05 -2.59 -19.85
CA TRP A 125 4.39 -3.08 -20.18
C TRP A 125 4.30 -4.40 -20.94
N THR A 126 5.36 -4.74 -21.64
CA THR A 126 5.39 -5.93 -22.51
C THR A 126 6.65 -6.75 -22.23
N ASN A 127 6.47 -8.06 -22.05
CA ASN A 127 7.58 -9.03 -21.95
C ASN A 127 8.65 -8.64 -20.93
N GLU A 128 8.22 -8.14 -19.76
CA GLU A 128 9.16 -7.75 -18.73
C GLU A 128 9.67 -8.97 -17.98
N THR A 129 11.00 -9.13 -17.93
CA THR A 129 11.67 -10.28 -17.31
C THR A 129 12.26 -9.96 -15.94
N GLN A 130 12.40 -8.70 -15.60
CA GLN A 130 12.97 -8.27 -14.31
C GLN A 130 11.90 -8.18 -13.24
N THR A 131 12.34 -8.16 -11.99
CA THR A 131 11.45 -7.95 -10.85
C THR A 131 10.77 -6.58 -10.95
N ILE A 132 9.45 -6.59 -10.79
CA ILE A 132 8.62 -5.39 -10.85
C ILE A 132 8.10 -5.10 -9.45
N THR A 133 8.21 -3.87 -9.03
CA THR A 133 7.69 -3.40 -7.73
C THR A 133 6.61 -2.35 -7.95
N LEU A 134 5.44 -2.59 -7.37
CA LEU A 134 4.34 -1.64 -7.31
C LEU A 134 4.25 -1.11 -5.89
N SER A 135 4.27 0.19 -5.71
CA SER A 135 4.20 0.77 -4.37
C SER A 135 3.53 2.14 -4.39
N GLY A 136 2.89 2.46 -3.30
CA GLY A 136 2.25 3.76 -3.15
C GLY A 136 1.52 3.91 -1.83
N VAL A 137 1.04 5.12 -1.59
CA VAL A 137 0.21 5.46 -0.44
C VAL A 137 -1.20 5.74 -0.93
N LEU A 138 -2.16 5.10 -0.31
CA LEU A 138 -3.58 5.21 -0.65
C LEU A 138 -4.39 5.70 0.53
N GLU A 139 -5.49 6.42 0.24
CA GLU A 139 -6.56 6.59 1.21
C GLU A 139 -7.44 5.34 1.20
N ALA A 140 -7.43 4.60 2.31
CA ALA A 140 -8.15 3.33 2.42
C ALA A 140 -8.54 3.03 3.86
N THR A 141 -9.63 2.31 4.05
CA THR A 141 -10.10 1.87 5.37
C THR A 141 -10.18 0.36 5.51
#